data_8548794dd8035da5c71192811cd864c0
#
_entry.id   8548794dd8035da5c71192811cd864c0
#
_cell.length_a   1.000
_cell.length_b   1.000
_cell.length_c   1.000
_cell.angle_alpha   90.00
_cell.angle_beta   90.00
_cell.angle_gamma   90.00
#
_symmetry.space_group_name_H-M   'P 1'
#
loop_
_entity.id
_entity.type
_entity.pdbx_description
1 polymer ?
#
loop_
_entity_poly.entity_id
_entity_poly.type
_entity_poly.pdbx_seq_one_letter_code
_entity_poly.pdbx_strand_id
1 'polypeptide(L)'
;VTSPTRANRFLSGRPDAEAAEELGLTVHDVARDLRRDVAAVELPLPVDGAEEARGSRDRLVAQLDEHLLPRLAELSSPAVVVVAGSTGAGKSTLYNSLLGEEVSLAGVLRPTTREPVLAFNPADADVIADGPATELSRVIHHPGVPRGTALLDAPDLDSFVQENRTTAQQLLEGADLWLFVTTASRYGDALPWQALARATERGASVAMVLNRVPQEDLATIRGDLMARLRAHGMTDTPLFVVPDVGPHEGLLAEKVVQPVKRWLHLLAGPERSRAVVVRTLKGSLGALPGWVTSLADAVENQAAAATTLRRAVEAEVPAARQLAREAVAAGVVAGASVDARWRELSGTAGIDRVKVKDGRARSTRRSGRARSRALESLRDDVDGAAVRTLTAAGARVADRLQAVLAGPAAPPGGAHVAPDPDERVAAREAAVPGTVAEWAETADRRVAELLAGGDDRKTAAGKAFGDRGVATLLLAGAAGSGDANRLLDRVLGASAAEEVDALRTDLADRAAAVVDAEVDAVLARLDSPDLADDAATALRLRLAELRRLT
;
A
#
# COMPACT_ATOMS: atom_id res chain seq x y z
N VAL A 1 66.38 10.79 -33.97
CA VAL A 1 65.71 11.53 -32.91
C VAL A 1 64.47 10.75 -32.56
N THR A 2 64.63 9.86 -31.58
CA THR A 2 63.63 8.93 -31.06
C THR A 2 62.89 9.57 -29.89
N SER A 3 61.55 9.62 -29.92
CA SER A 3 60.71 9.96 -28.78
C SER A 3 60.64 8.82 -27.79
N PRO A 4 60.70 9.04 -26.46
CA PRO A 4 60.57 8.00 -25.48
C PRO A 4 59.09 7.76 -25.14
N THR A 5 58.80 6.50 -25.08
CA THR A 5 57.75 5.64 -24.56
C THR A 5 56.87 6.24 -23.46
N ARG A 6 55.58 6.18 -23.71
CA ARG A 6 54.47 6.26 -22.73
C ARG A 6 54.50 5.04 -21.80
N ALA A 7 55.18 5.13 -20.71
CA ALA A 7 55.08 4.14 -19.58
C ALA A 7 55.58 4.80 -18.30
N ASN A 8 54.76 5.59 -17.65
CA ASN A 8 54.76 5.82 -16.19
C ASN A 8 53.68 6.87 -15.81
N ARG A 9 52.45 6.46 -15.79
CA ARG A 9 51.35 7.30 -15.28
C ARG A 9 50.32 6.50 -14.50
N PHE A 10 50.77 5.50 -13.72
CA PHE A 10 49.89 4.66 -12.91
C PHE A 10 50.31 4.54 -11.43
N LEU A 11 51.07 5.49 -10.92
CA LEU A 11 51.43 5.54 -9.49
C LEU A 11 51.39 6.97 -8.96
N SER A 12 50.23 7.62 -8.96
CA SER A 12 50.00 8.77 -8.10
C SER A 12 48.57 8.64 -7.53
N GLY A 13 48.47 8.15 -6.29
CA GLY A 13 47.23 7.88 -5.60
C GLY A 13 46.50 9.14 -5.11
N ARG A 14 46.15 10.05 -6.01
CA ARG A 14 45.28 11.21 -5.72
C ARG A 14 44.00 11.31 -6.57
N PRO A 15 43.85 10.69 -7.75
CA PRO A 15 42.59 10.80 -8.48
C PRO A 15 41.44 10.02 -7.87
N ASP A 16 41.73 8.99 -7.03
CA ASP A 16 40.67 8.14 -6.48
C ASP A 16 39.94 8.77 -5.27
N ALA A 17 40.57 9.72 -4.58
CA ALA A 17 39.96 10.39 -3.43
C ALA A 17 38.98 11.48 -3.87
N GLU A 18 39.36 12.32 -4.83
CA GLU A 18 38.48 13.35 -5.40
C GLU A 18 37.33 12.74 -6.21
N ALA A 19 37.60 11.69 -6.99
CA ALA A 19 36.57 10.95 -7.73
C ALA A 19 35.62 10.17 -6.78
N ALA A 20 36.12 9.69 -5.62
CA ALA A 20 35.27 9.04 -4.62
C ALA A 20 34.39 10.04 -3.84
N GLU A 21 34.87 11.28 -3.66
CA GLU A 21 34.13 12.35 -3.01
C GLU A 21 33.03 12.90 -3.94
N GLU A 22 33.31 13.10 -5.22
CA GLU A 22 32.34 13.49 -6.24
C GLU A 22 31.31 12.39 -6.52
N LEU A 23 31.75 11.12 -6.59
CA LEU A 23 30.86 9.96 -6.69
C LEU A 23 30.01 9.80 -5.42
N GLY A 24 30.58 10.11 -4.24
CA GLY A 24 29.91 10.04 -2.95
C GLY A 24 28.69 10.96 -2.85
N LEU A 25 28.81 12.20 -3.28
CA LEU A 25 27.72 13.18 -3.29
C LEU A 25 26.58 12.74 -4.22
N THR A 26 26.91 12.31 -5.44
CA THR A 26 25.89 11.86 -6.42
C THR A 26 25.16 10.59 -5.97
N VAL A 27 25.88 9.60 -5.41
CA VAL A 27 25.29 8.35 -4.88
C VAL A 27 24.45 8.65 -3.65
N HIS A 28 24.90 9.53 -2.77
CA HIS A 28 24.15 9.95 -1.59
C HIS A 28 22.80 10.60 -1.97
N ASP A 29 22.79 11.49 -2.96
CA ASP A 29 21.55 12.13 -3.41
C ASP A 29 20.55 11.12 -4.01
N VAL A 30 21.04 10.18 -4.84
CA VAL A 30 20.20 9.10 -5.40
C VAL A 30 19.67 8.19 -4.29
N ALA A 31 20.50 7.84 -3.30
CA ALA A 31 20.06 7.01 -2.16
C ALA A 31 19.02 7.72 -1.30
N ARG A 32 19.18 9.02 -1.05
CA ARG A 32 18.20 9.84 -0.31
C ARG A 32 16.87 9.94 -1.04
N ASP A 33 16.91 10.19 -2.34
CA ASP A 33 15.71 10.25 -3.17
C ASP A 33 15.03 8.89 -3.27
N LEU A 34 15.81 7.80 -3.41
CA LEU A 34 15.30 6.43 -3.36
C LEU A 34 14.58 6.16 -2.03
N ARG A 35 15.20 6.52 -0.92
CA ARG A 35 14.61 6.36 0.41
C ARG A 35 13.24 7.04 0.52
N ARG A 36 13.15 8.29 0.03
CA ARG A 36 11.90 9.05 0.01
C ARG A 36 10.84 8.33 -0.83
N ASP A 37 11.21 7.93 -2.05
CA ASP A 37 10.29 7.33 -3.01
C ASP A 37 9.84 5.94 -2.55
N VAL A 38 10.72 5.14 -1.93
CA VAL A 38 10.37 3.84 -1.33
C VAL A 38 9.45 4.00 -0.12
N ALA A 39 9.73 4.97 0.77
CA ALA A 39 8.91 5.21 1.95
C ALA A 39 7.50 5.70 1.61
N ALA A 40 7.33 6.34 0.45
CA ALA A 40 6.03 6.81 -0.03
C ALA A 40 5.18 5.70 -0.69
N VAL A 41 5.73 4.51 -0.90
CA VAL A 41 4.98 3.40 -1.52
C VAL A 41 3.88 2.91 -0.61
N GLU A 42 2.65 2.97 -1.09
CA GLU A 42 1.50 2.33 -0.49
C GLU A 42 1.05 1.13 -1.34
N LEU A 43 0.58 0.09 -0.67
CA LEU A 43 0.08 -1.13 -1.30
C LEU A 43 -1.31 -1.44 -0.74
N PRO A 44 -2.34 -0.65 -1.12
CA PRO A 44 -3.63 -0.67 -0.46
C PRO A 44 -4.41 -1.97 -0.70
N LEU A 45 -4.24 -2.64 -1.85
CA LEU A 45 -5.00 -3.85 -2.15
C LEU A 45 -4.33 -5.10 -1.56
N PRO A 46 -5.08 -5.99 -0.89
CA PRO A 46 -4.59 -7.28 -0.41
C PRO A 46 -4.53 -8.31 -1.56
N VAL A 47 -3.61 -8.08 -2.50
CA VAL A 47 -3.30 -9.00 -3.60
C VAL A 47 -2.11 -9.89 -3.22
N ASP A 48 -1.90 -11.00 -3.97
CA ASP A 48 -0.80 -11.90 -3.72
C ASP A 48 0.55 -11.17 -3.71
N GLY A 49 1.37 -11.43 -2.70
CA GLY A 49 2.67 -10.80 -2.50
C GLY A 49 2.65 -9.39 -1.89
N ALA A 50 1.48 -8.79 -1.63
CA ALA A 50 1.39 -7.43 -1.09
C ALA A 50 1.99 -7.32 0.32
N GLU A 51 1.80 -8.31 1.18
CA GLU A 51 2.32 -8.30 2.55
C GLU A 51 3.84 -8.46 2.57
N GLU A 52 4.38 -9.36 1.75
CA GLU A 52 5.82 -9.52 1.55
C GLU A 52 6.45 -8.24 1.00
N ALA A 53 5.77 -7.56 0.09
CA ALA A 53 6.23 -6.30 -0.49
C ALA A 53 6.22 -5.16 0.54
N ARG A 54 5.23 -5.06 1.43
CA ARG A 54 5.22 -4.12 2.56
C ARG A 54 6.40 -4.38 3.49
N GLY A 55 6.61 -5.63 3.90
CA GLY A 55 7.75 -6.02 4.71
C GLY A 55 9.10 -5.77 4.01
N SER A 56 9.16 -5.91 2.68
CA SER A 56 10.36 -5.59 1.90
C SER A 56 10.62 -4.08 1.82
N ARG A 57 9.56 -3.27 1.62
CA ARG A 57 9.62 -1.81 1.68
C ARG A 57 10.21 -1.34 3.01
N ASP A 58 9.66 -1.83 4.12
CA ASP A 58 10.07 -1.40 5.47
C ASP A 58 11.54 -1.76 5.74
N ARG A 59 11.97 -2.97 5.34
CA ARG A 59 13.38 -3.37 5.45
C ARG A 59 14.29 -2.53 4.55
N LEU A 60 13.85 -2.15 3.36
CA LEU A 60 14.63 -1.31 2.46
C LEU A 60 14.78 0.10 3.01
N VAL A 61 13.73 0.68 3.58
CA VAL A 61 13.81 1.98 4.26
C VAL A 61 14.79 1.92 5.44
N ALA A 62 14.67 0.91 6.30
CA ALA A 62 15.60 0.72 7.43
C ALA A 62 17.06 0.57 6.96
N GLN A 63 17.31 -0.23 5.92
CA GLN A 63 18.63 -0.40 5.33
C GLN A 63 19.22 0.91 4.80
N LEU A 64 18.38 1.76 4.18
CA LEU A 64 18.81 3.08 3.69
C LEU A 64 19.10 4.05 4.84
N ASP A 65 18.22 4.12 5.84
CA ASP A 65 18.32 5.08 6.96
C ASP A 65 19.43 4.69 7.96
N GLU A 66 19.51 3.44 8.34
CA GLU A 66 20.36 3.01 9.44
C GLU A 66 21.79 2.66 8.99
N HIS A 67 21.97 2.31 7.70
CA HIS A 67 23.28 1.88 7.22
C HIS A 67 23.80 2.70 6.02
N LEU A 68 23.05 2.77 4.93
CA LEU A 68 23.60 3.28 3.67
C LEU A 68 23.83 4.80 3.70
N LEU A 69 22.82 5.60 4.09
CA LEU A 69 22.89 7.06 4.08
C LEU A 69 23.93 7.61 5.07
N PRO A 70 24.01 7.13 6.34
CA PRO A 70 25.06 7.58 7.24
C PRO A 70 26.47 7.26 6.73
N ARG A 71 26.66 6.08 6.15
CA ARG A 71 27.97 5.67 5.62
C ARG A 71 28.39 6.41 4.36
N LEU A 72 27.42 6.79 3.53
CA LEU A 72 27.69 7.65 2.37
C LEU A 72 28.07 9.07 2.80
N ALA A 73 27.48 9.58 3.88
CA ALA A 73 27.81 10.90 4.43
C ALA A 73 29.20 10.91 5.10
N GLU A 74 29.63 9.81 5.71
CA GLU A 74 30.85 9.74 6.51
C GLU A 74 31.82 8.62 6.07
N LEU A 75 32.33 8.70 4.87
CA LEU A 75 33.29 7.74 4.29
C LEU A 75 34.62 7.61 5.07
N SER A 76 34.89 8.44 6.07
CA SER A 76 36.09 8.43 6.91
C SER A 76 35.92 7.69 8.26
N SER A 77 34.71 7.25 8.58
CA SER A 77 34.46 6.52 9.83
C SER A 77 35.14 5.14 9.87
N PRO A 78 35.56 4.65 11.05
CA PRO A 78 36.08 3.31 11.20
C PRO A 78 35.13 2.23 10.73
N ALA A 79 35.63 1.20 10.05
CA ALA A 79 34.82 0.08 9.60
C ALA A 79 34.32 -0.74 10.80
N VAL A 80 33.01 -0.93 10.92
CA VAL A 80 32.39 -1.71 12.00
C VAL A 80 32.42 -3.20 11.65
N VAL A 81 33.18 -3.97 12.44
CA VAL A 81 33.28 -5.44 12.34
C VAL A 81 32.45 -6.07 13.46
N VAL A 82 31.33 -6.67 13.14
CA VAL A 82 30.47 -7.33 14.13
C VAL A 82 30.84 -8.80 14.31
N VAL A 83 31.00 -9.22 15.57
CA VAL A 83 31.15 -10.63 15.93
C VAL A 83 29.78 -11.23 16.14
N ALA A 84 29.29 -12.00 15.18
CA ALA A 84 27.94 -12.55 15.11
C ALA A 84 27.95 -14.08 15.18
N GLY A 85 26.80 -14.68 15.54
CA GLY A 85 26.64 -16.13 15.56
C GLY A 85 25.65 -16.59 16.61
N SER A 86 25.42 -17.91 16.68
CA SER A 86 24.45 -18.52 17.60
C SER A 86 24.88 -18.46 19.05
N THR A 87 23.92 -18.65 19.95
CA THR A 87 24.16 -18.80 21.40
C THR A 87 25.18 -19.89 21.66
N GLY A 88 26.20 -19.56 22.46
CA GLY A 88 27.25 -20.51 22.85
C GLY A 88 28.29 -20.82 21.78
N ALA A 89 28.30 -20.11 20.64
CA ALA A 89 29.35 -20.26 19.62
C ALA A 89 30.73 -19.74 20.07
N GLY A 90 30.80 -19.01 21.17
CA GLY A 90 32.03 -18.45 21.71
C GLY A 90 32.37 -17.04 21.21
N LYS A 91 31.37 -16.25 20.82
CA LYS A 91 31.49 -14.86 20.31
C LYS A 91 32.23 -13.95 21.29
N SER A 92 31.69 -13.79 22.49
CA SER A 92 32.26 -12.90 23.51
C SER A 92 33.64 -13.37 23.98
N THR A 93 33.90 -14.71 24.05
CA THR A 93 35.23 -15.25 24.33
C THR A 93 36.21 -14.91 23.21
N LEU A 94 35.80 -15.05 21.94
CA LEU A 94 36.64 -14.66 20.80
C LEU A 94 36.88 -13.15 20.80
N TYR A 95 35.82 -12.35 21.00
CA TYR A 95 35.87 -10.89 21.06
C TYR A 95 36.89 -10.42 22.13
N ASN A 96 36.73 -10.89 23.36
CA ASN A 96 37.65 -10.58 24.47
C ASN A 96 39.11 -11.02 24.15
N SER A 97 39.27 -12.19 23.54
CA SER A 97 40.59 -12.71 23.18
C SER A 97 41.24 -11.90 22.04
N LEU A 98 40.46 -11.32 21.13
CA LEU A 98 40.96 -10.41 20.10
C LEU A 98 41.44 -9.10 20.71
N LEU A 99 40.76 -8.60 21.75
CA LEU A 99 41.19 -7.41 22.50
C LEU A 99 42.36 -7.73 23.44
N GLY A 100 42.42 -8.92 23.99
CA GLY A 100 43.39 -9.33 25.03
C GLY A 100 42.93 -8.96 26.43
N GLU A 101 41.65 -8.57 26.60
CA GLU A 101 41.05 -8.15 27.87
C GLU A 101 39.59 -8.60 27.93
N GLU A 102 39.08 -8.95 29.10
CA GLU A 102 37.68 -9.30 29.32
C GLU A 102 36.81 -8.04 29.48
N VAL A 103 36.27 -7.53 28.37
CA VAL A 103 35.44 -6.32 28.33
C VAL A 103 33.98 -6.61 28.06
N SER A 104 33.66 -7.75 27.43
CA SER A 104 32.30 -8.26 27.25
C SER A 104 32.07 -9.45 28.18
N LEU A 105 30.92 -9.53 28.80
CA LEU A 105 30.55 -10.64 29.69
C LEU A 105 30.48 -11.95 28.92
N ALA A 106 31.45 -12.84 29.13
CA ALA A 106 31.43 -14.19 28.63
C ALA A 106 31.11 -15.15 29.79
N GLY A 107 30.05 -15.96 29.69
CA GLY A 107 29.67 -16.85 30.78
C GLY A 107 28.98 -18.13 30.32
N VAL A 108 28.89 -19.11 31.25
CA VAL A 108 28.25 -20.41 31.02
C VAL A 108 26.73 -20.32 31.20
N LEU A 109 26.23 -19.32 31.93
CA LEU A 109 24.80 -19.08 32.16
C LEU A 109 24.19 -18.31 30.98
N ARG A 110 23.16 -18.82 30.34
CA ARG A 110 22.52 -18.31 29.13
C ARG A 110 21.29 -17.48 29.44
N PRO A 111 20.98 -16.38 28.71
CA PRO A 111 21.79 -15.71 27.68
C PRO A 111 22.96 -14.91 28.29
N THR A 112 24.10 -14.92 27.62
CA THR A 112 25.36 -14.39 28.17
C THR A 112 25.56 -12.91 27.90
N THR A 113 25.28 -12.44 26.68
CA THR A 113 25.47 -11.03 26.30
C THR A 113 24.11 -10.32 26.30
N ARG A 114 23.88 -9.52 27.33
CA ARG A 114 22.67 -8.69 27.43
C ARG A 114 22.88 -7.27 26.89
N GLU A 115 24.10 -6.78 26.96
CA GLU A 115 24.49 -5.45 26.51
C GLU A 115 25.59 -5.60 25.44
N PRO A 116 25.33 -5.16 24.18
CA PRO A 116 26.35 -5.14 23.14
C PRO A 116 27.53 -4.25 23.53
N VAL A 117 28.73 -4.60 23.08
CA VAL A 117 29.95 -3.83 23.37
C VAL A 117 30.63 -3.44 22.07
N LEU A 118 30.77 -2.14 21.82
CA LEU A 118 31.51 -1.58 20.70
C LEU A 118 32.87 -1.08 21.20
N ALA A 119 33.94 -1.67 20.70
CA ALA A 119 35.33 -1.25 20.99
C ALA A 119 35.97 -0.62 19.76
N PHE A 120 36.65 0.52 19.92
CA PHE A 120 37.48 1.12 18.88
C PHE A 120 38.75 1.74 19.44
N ASN A 121 39.70 2.04 18.54
CA ASN A 121 40.95 2.62 18.95
C ASN A 121 40.77 4.05 19.49
N PRO A 122 41.39 4.44 20.63
CA PRO A 122 41.26 5.80 21.14
C PRO A 122 41.63 6.91 20.14
N ALA A 123 42.49 6.61 19.17
CA ALA A 123 42.87 7.56 18.13
C ALA A 123 41.83 7.76 17.04
N ASP A 124 40.73 7.00 17.05
CA ASP A 124 39.61 7.11 16.12
C ASP A 124 38.38 7.74 16.79
N ALA A 125 38.49 8.24 18.02
CA ALA A 125 37.36 8.78 18.80
C ALA A 125 36.64 9.96 18.13
N ASP A 126 37.38 10.79 17.39
CA ASP A 126 36.83 11.98 16.72
C ASP A 126 36.20 11.70 15.36
N VAL A 127 36.32 10.45 14.85
CA VAL A 127 35.84 10.08 13.50
C VAL A 127 34.86 8.91 13.52
N ILE A 128 34.42 8.44 14.69
CA ILE A 128 33.39 7.42 14.79
C ILE A 128 32.02 8.03 14.50
N ALA A 129 31.28 7.43 13.57
CA ALA A 129 29.95 7.91 13.22
C ALA A 129 28.90 7.56 14.28
N ASP A 130 27.91 8.43 14.46
CA ASP A 130 26.68 8.10 15.18
C ASP A 130 25.85 7.12 14.34
N GLY A 131 25.23 6.16 15.01
CA GLY A 131 24.41 5.15 14.35
C GLY A 131 24.10 3.97 15.25
N PRO A 132 23.41 2.91 14.72
CA PRO A 132 22.97 1.78 15.54
C PRO A 132 24.07 1.13 16.37
N ALA A 133 25.31 1.07 15.84
CA ALA A 133 26.45 0.49 16.56
C ALA A 133 26.85 1.29 17.81
N THR A 134 26.79 2.62 17.75
CA THR A 134 27.11 3.49 18.90
C THR A 134 25.91 3.67 19.83
N GLU A 135 24.70 3.76 19.29
CA GLU A 135 23.47 4.03 20.06
C GLU A 135 22.99 2.82 20.87
N LEU A 136 23.14 1.62 20.31
CA LEU A 136 22.64 0.37 20.92
C LEU A 136 23.68 -0.41 21.69
N SER A 137 24.93 0.12 21.82
CA SER A 137 26.04 -0.59 22.43
C SER A 137 26.70 0.24 23.54
N ARG A 138 27.30 -0.47 24.50
CA ARG A 138 28.25 0.16 25.42
C ARG A 138 29.55 0.43 24.68
N VAL A 139 29.89 1.69 24.51
CA VAL A 139 31.07 2.15 23.77
C VAL A 139 32.31 2.13 24.68
N ILE A 140 33.41 1.53 24.21
CA ILE A 140 34.68 1.51 24.93
C ILE A 140 35.85 1.88 24.00
N HIS A 141 36.86 2.55 24.55
CA HIS A 141 38.11 2.85 23.88
C HIS A 141 39.14 1.79 24.24
N HIS A 142 39.65 1.06 23.27
CA HIS A 142 40.60 -0.03 23.54
C HIS A 142 41.77 -0.03 22.56
N PRO A 143 43.04 0.06 23.04
CA PRO A 143 44.23 0.13 22.18
C PRO A 143 44.50 -1.17 21.41
N GLY A 144 43.90 -2.30 21.84
CA GLY A 144 43.99 -3.58 21.15
C GLY A 144 43.16 -3.63 19.85
N VAL A 145 42.26 -2.66 19.62
CA VAL A 145 41.56 -2.53 18.34
C VAL A 145 42.44 -1.80 17.34
N PRO A 146 42.64 -2.35 16.14
CA PRO A 146 43.42 -1.68 15.11
C PRO A 146 42.75 -0.38 14.65
N ARG A 147 43.56 0.68 14.40
CA ARG A 147 43.04 1.97 13.91
C ARG A 147 42.25 1.82 12.61
N GLY A 148 41.13 2.59 12.50
CA GLY A 148 40.24 2.55 11.37
C GLY A 148 39.28 1.35 11.39
N THR A 149 39.24 0.57 12.47
CA THR A 149 38.25 -0.48 12.69
C THR A 149 37.57 -0.31 14.05
N ALA A 150 36.31 -0.73 14.13
CA ALA A 150 35.59 -0.87 15.39
C ALA A 150 35.08 -2.31 15.50
N LEU A 151 35.28 -2.95 16.66
CA LEU A 151 34.81 -4.31 16.92
C LEU A 151 33.54 -4.27 17.76
N LEU A 152 32.52 -4.99 17.34
CA LEU A 152 31.20 -5.06 18.00
C LEU A 152 30.90 -6.50 18.43
N ASP A 153 30.71 -6.74 19.73
CA ASP A 153 30.13 -7.99 20.23
C ASP A 153 28.61 -7.89 20.28
N ALA A 154 27.92 -8.57 19.34
CA ALA A 154 26.47 -8.52 19.21
C ALA A 154 25.79 -9.63 20.03
N PRO A 155 24.54 -9.42 20.47
CA PRO A 155 23.72 -10.45 21.10
C PRO A 155 23.53 -11.68 20.19
N ASP A 156 23.06 -12.77 20.79
CA ASP A 156 22.84 -14.03 20.10
C ASP A 156 21.70 -13.93 19.07
N LEU A 157 21.94 -14.41 17.85
CA LEU A 157 20.95 -14.43 16.75
C LEU A 157 19.74 -15.33 17.05
N ASP A 158 19.95 -16.37 17.84
CA ASP A 158 18.94 -17.36 18.24
C ASP A 158 18.45 -17.16 19.68
N SER A 159 18.56 -15.93 20.21
CA SER A 159 18.07 -15.59 21.54
C SER A 159 16.57 -15.85 21.68
N PHE A 160 16.14 -16.40 22.81
CA PHE A 160 14.72 -16.54 23.16
C PHE A 160 14.06 -15.21 23.51
N VAL A 161 14.84 -14.17 23.82
CA VAL A 161 14.37 -12.82 24.13
C VAL A 161 14.21 -12.04 22.83
N GLN A 162 12.97 -11.60 22.54
CA GLN A 162 12.63 -10.91 21.29
C GLN A 162 13.44 -9.60 21.11
N GLU A 163 13.59 -8.84 22.18
CA GLU A 163 14.35 -7.59 22.19
C GLU A 163 15.81 -7.79 21.77
N ASN A 164 16.47 -8.83 22.30
CA ASN A 164 17.84 -9.17 21.91
C ASN A 164 17.97 -9.54 20.43
N ARG A 165 16.95 -10.20 19.85
CA ARG A 165 16.95 -10.52 18.41
C ARG A 165 16.82 -9.27 17.55
N THR A 166 15.95 -8.35 17.94
CA THR A 166 15.75 -7.07 17.23
C THR A 166 17.03 -6.24 17.28
N THR A 167 17.63 -6.09 18.47
CA THR A 167 18.91 -5.39 18.64
C THR A 167 20.03 -6.05 17.84
N ALA A 168 20.17 -7.39 17.89
CA ALA A 168 21.15 -8.11 17.10
C ALA A 168 20.96 -7.85 15.59
N GLN A 169 19.72 -7.83 15.12
CA GLN A 169 19.43 -7.57 13.70
C GLN A 169 19.82 -6.15 13.30
N GLN A 170 19.48 -5.13 14.08
CA GLN A 170 19.84 -3.73 13.82
C GLN A 170 21.37 -3.54 13.81
N LEU A 171 22.08 -4.13 14.79
CA LEU A 171 23.53 -4.07 14.85
C LEU A 171 24.22 -4.77 13.67
N LEU A 172 23.65 -5.88 13.20
CA LEU A 172 24.13 -6.58 12.01
C LEU A 172 23.88 -5.78 10.74
N GLU A 173 22.76 -5.06 10.67
CA GLU A 173 22.43 -4.19 9.54
C GLU A 173 23.32 -2.96 9.48
N GLY A 174 23.75 -2.42 10.64
CA GLY A 174 24.70 -1.31 10.75
C GLY A 174 26.17 -1.67 10.60
N ALA A 175 26.54 -2.94 10.47
CA ALA A 175 27.92 -3.38 10.38
C ALA A 175 28.45 -3.46 8.94
N ASP A 176 29.72 -3.05 8.74
CA ASP A 176 30.40 -3.13 7.44
C ASP A 176 30.90 -4.53 7.12
N LEU A 177 31.23 -5.30 8.16
CA LEU A 177 31.73 -6.66 8.01
C LEU A 177 31.23 -7.56 9.14
N TRP A 178 30.84 -8.77 8.79
CA TRP A 178 30.44 -9.79 9.75
C TRP A 178 31.58 -10.80 9.98
N LEU A 179 32.03 -10.91 11.19
CA LEU A 179 32.86 -12.01 11.65
C LEU A 179 31.93 -13.07 12.24
N PHE A 180 31.47 -14.00 11.42
CA PHE A 180 30.45 -14.96 11.79
C PHE A 180 31.05 -16.18 12.48
N VAL A 181 30.72 -16.38 13.76
CA VAL A 181 31.26 -17.47 14.59
C VAL A 181 30.27 -18.62 14.65
N THR A 182 30.72 -19.79 14.25
CA THR A 182 29.98 -21.06 14.39
C THR A 182 30.88 -22.13 15.02
N THR A 183 30.30 -23.26 15.40
CA THR A 183 31.08 -24.37 15.99
C THR A 183 30.96 -25.62 15.14
N ALA A 184 31.89 -26.59 15.39
CA ALA A 184 31.83 -27.90 14.74
C ALA A 184 30.49 -28.63 14.94
N SER A 185 29.77 -28.38 16.04
CA SER A 185 28.48 -28.99 16.33
C SER A 185 27.27 -28.21 15.78
N ARG A 186 27.41 -26.93 15.37
CA ARG A 186 26.30 -26.04 15.02
C ARG A 186 26.43 -25.39 13.63
N TYR A 187 27.47 -25.64 12.86
CA TYR A 187 27.67 -25.05 11.54
C TYR A 187 26.58 -25.47 10.52
N GLY A 188 25.80 -26.50 10.84
CA GLY A 188 24.65 -26.96 10.03
C GLY A 188 23.29 -26.36 10.41
N ASP A 189 23.20 -25.57 11.48
CA ASP A 189 21.95 -25.02 11.99
C ASP A 189 21.31 -24.05 10.98
N ALA A 190 19.97 -24.13 10.78
CA ALA A 190 19.26 -23.37 9.77
C ALA A 190 19.22 -21.86 10.02
N LEU A 191 19.03 -21.42 11.27
CA LEU A 191 18.93 -19.99 11.61
C LEU A 191 20.18 -19.17 11.26
N PRO A 192 21.40 -19.64 11.58
CA PRO A 192 22.63 -19.01 11.14
C PRO A 192 22.74 -18.83 9.62
N TRP A 193 22.35 -19.85 8.86
CA TRP A 193 22.37 -19.79 7.40
C TRP A 193 21.37 -18.81 6.83
N GLN A 194 20.18 -18.66 7.44
CA GLN A 194 19.20 -17.63 7.05
C GLN A 194 19.76 -16.22 7.29
N ALA A 195 20.46 -16.00 8.39
CA ALA A 195 21.10 -14.72 8.67
C ALA A 195 22.21 -14.41 7.65
N LEU A 196 23.05 -15.40 7.33
CA LEU A 196 24.11 -15.28 6.32
C LEU A 196 23.55 -15.03 4.92
N ALA A 197 22.45 -15.70 4.53
CA ALA A 197 21.79 -15.48 3.26
C ALA A 197 21.31 -14.02 3.14
N ARG A 198 20.63 -13.49 4.16
CA ARG A 198 20.22 -12.08 4.20
C ARG A 198 21.39 -11.10 4.13
N ALA A 199 22.51 -11.41 4.81
CA ALA A 199 23.73 -10.60 4.73
C ALA A 199 24.27 -10.57 3.30
N THR A 200 24.34 -11.72 2.64
CA THR A 200 24.80 -11.85 1.26
C THR A 200 23.88 -11.13 0.28
N GLU A 201 22.55 -11.25 0.45
CA GLU A 201 21.55 -10.52 -0.35
C GLU A 201 21.71 -9.00 -0.27
N ARG A 202 22.15 -8.49 0.90
CA ARG A 202 22.42 -7.07 1.11
C ARG A 202 23.82 -6.64 0.69
N GLY A 203 24.66 -7.57 0.22
CA GLY A 203 26.03 -7.31 -0.17
C GLY A 203 26.98 -7.06 1.00
N ALA A 204 26.63 -7.45 2.22
CA ALA A 204 27.52 -7.33 3.38
C ALA A 204 28.75 -8.24 3.23
N SER A 205 29.92 -7.72 3.64
CA SER A 205 31.15 -8.53 3.68
C SER A 205 31.08 -9.52 4.83
N VAL A 206 31.40 -10.80 4.58
CA VAL A 206 31.36 -11.87 5.59
C VAL A 206 32.71 -12.57 5.69
N ALA A 207 33.16 -12.81 6.90
CA ALA A 207 34.24 -13.76 7.23
C ALA A 207 33.74 -14.79 8.24
N MET A 208 34.16 -16.03 8.13
CA MET A 208 33.71 -17.13 8.98
C MET A 208 34.76 -17.53 9.99
N VAL A 209 34.34 -17.79 11.23
CA VAL A 209 35.17 -18.44 12.25
C VAL A 209 34.51 -19.76 12.64
N LEU A 210 35.15 -20.85 12.30
CA LEU A 210 34.79 -22.19 12.74
C LEU A 210 35.50 -22.48 14.06
N ASN A 211 34.77 -22.37 15.16
CA ASN A 211 35.24 -22.45 16.52
C ASN A 211 35.07 -23.86 17.13
N ARG A 212 35.90 -24.23 18.10
CA ARG A 212 35.86 -25.50 18.84
C ARG A 212 35.89 -26.70 17.93
N VAL A 213 36.87 -26.75 17.02
CA VAL A 213 37.03 -27.86 16.09
C VAL A 213 37.98 -28.90 16.67
N PRO A 214 37.52 -30.15 16.88
CA PRO A 214 38.41 -31.25 17.21
C PRO A 214 39.47 -31.42 16.11
N GLN A 215 40.70 -31.68 16.49
CA GLN A 215 41.82 -31.73 15.54
C GLN A 215 41.67 -32.90 14.54
N GLU A 216 41.10 -34.01 14.99
CA GLU A 216 40.78 -35.18 14.15
C GLU A 216 39.74 -34.89 13.05
N ASP A 217 38.76 -34.02 13.32
CA ASP A 217 37.64 -33.72 12.40
C ASP A 217 37.86 -32.50 11.52
N LEU A 218 38.95 -31.77 11.73
CA LEU A 218 39.23 -30.47 11.11
C LEU A 218 39.10 -30.51 9.58
N ALA A 219 39.70 -31.48 8.92
CA ALA A 219 39.70 -31.56 7.47
C ALA A 219 38.27 -31.79 6.90
N THR A 220 37.51 -32.66 7.56
CA THR A 220 36.15 -33.04 7.15
C THR A 220 35.20 -31.88 7.38
N ILE A 221 35.14 -31.29 8.58
CA ILE A 221 34.22 -30.22 8.93
C ILE A 221 34.53 -28.95 8.12
N ARG A 222 35.82 -28.62 7.96
CA ARG A 222 36.24 -27.49 7.13
C ARG A 222 35.80 -27.68 5.66
N GLY A 223 35.97 -28.91 5.13
CA GLY A 223 35.60 -29.26 3.77
C GLY A 223 34.08 -29.12 3.54
N ASP A 224 33.26 -29.65 4.45
CA ASP A 224 31.82 -29.54 4.39
C ASP A 224 31.32 -28.09 4.49
N LEU A 225 31.85 -27.31 5.45
CA LEU A 225 31.51 -25.89 5.59
C LEU A 225 31.89 -25.09 4.33
N MET A 226 33.05 -25.33 3.73
CA MET A 226 33.44 -24.68 2.47
C MET A 226 32.53 -25.06 1.31
N ALA A 227 32.08 -26.32 1.25
CA ALA A 227 31.11 -26.76 0.24
C ALA A 227 29.76 -26.04 0.42
N ARG A 228 29.28 -25.90 1.65
CA ARG A 228 28.06 -25.17 1.97
C ARG A 228 28.16 -23.68 1.63
N LEU A 229 29.26 -23.01 1.97
CA LEU A 229 29.51 -21.62 1.60
C LEU A 229 29.44 -21.42 0.09
N ARG A 230 30.07 -22.31 -0.70
CA ARG A 230 29.99 -22.27 -2.17
C ARG A 230 28.56 -22.47 -2.68
N ALA A 231 27.81 -23.41 -2.10
CA ALA A 231 26.42 -23.66 -2.46
C ALA A 231 25.50 -22.43 -2.23
N HIS A 232 25.87 -21.55 -1.28
CA HIS A 232 25.17 -20.29 -0.99
C HIS A 232 25.81 -19.07 -1.67
N GLY A 233 26.68 -19.25 -2.67
CA GLY A 233 27.31 -18.16 -3.43
C GLY A 233 28.45 -17.42 -2.71
N MET A 234 28.89 -17.92 -1.56
CA MET A 234 29.94 -17.31 -0.73
C MET A 234 31.32 -17.95 -0.98
N THR A 235 31.78 -17.94 -2.24
CA THR A 235 33.00 -18.62 -2.68
C THR A 235 34.27 -18.01 -2.11
N ASP A 236 34.33 -16.72 -1.92
CA ASP A 236 35.51 -15.95 -1.52
C ASP A 236 35.52 -15.57 -0.02
N THR A 237 34.63 -16.20 0.76
CA THR A 237 34.53 -15.92 2.20
C THR A 237 35.76 -16.42 2.95
N PRO A 238 36.49 -15.54 3.65
CA PRO A 238 37.58 -15.97 4.52
C PRO A 238 37.09 -16.92 5.61
N LEU A 239 37.77 -18.04 5.80
CA LEU A 239 37.45 -19.03 6.83
C LEU A 239 38.62 -19.21 7.80
N PHE A 240 38.41 -18.85 9.05
CA PHE A 240 39.34 -19.05 10.15
C PHE A 240 38.90 -20.26 10.98
N VAL A 241 39.87 -21.02 11.46
CA VAL A 241 39.64 -22.16 12.34
C VAL A 241 40.26 -21.89 13.71
N VAL A 242 39.41 -22.03 14.73
CA VAL A 242 39.84 -22.00 16.13
C VAL A 242 39.69 -23.42 16.68
N PRO A 243 40.78 -24.11 17.00
CA PRO A 243 40.75 -25.49 17.48
C PRO A 243 40.05 -25.58 18.83
N ASP A 244 39.52 -26.74 19.15
CA ASP A 244 39.03 -27.00 20.50
C ASP A 244 40.23 -27.07 21.49
N VAL A 245 40.20 -26.17 22.44
CA VAL A 245 41.24 -26.10 23.49
C VAL A 245 40.81 -26.76 24.81
N GLY A 246 39.63 -27.41 24.78
CA GLY A 246 39.00 -27.99 25.95
C GLY A 246 38.36 -26.96 26.88
N PRO A 247 37.85 -27.39 28.04
CA PRO A 247 37.30 -26.49 29.05
C PRO A 247 38.36 -25.48 29.51
N HIS A 248 38.05 -24.19 29.38
CA HIS A 248 38.92 -23.10 29.85
C HIS A 248 38.05 -21.95 30.37
N GLU A 249 38.60 -21.18 31.27
CA GLU A 249 38.05 -19.91 31.74
C GLU A 249 38.88 -18.76 31.18
N GLY A 250 38.24 -17.61 30.89
CA GLY A 250 38.90 -16.41 30.40
C GLY A 250 39.27 -16.47 28.91
N LEU A 251 40.39 -15.85 28.56
CA LEU A 251 40.81 -15.63 27.18
C LEU A 251 41.41 -16.86 26.53
N LEU A 252 41.20 -17.00 25.22
CA LEU A 252 41.94 -17.95 24.38
C LEU A 252 43.42 -17.53 24.27
N ALA A 253 44.30 -18.51 24.18
CA ALA A 253 45.74 -18.22 23.99
C ALA A 253 45.96 -17.41 22.71
N GLU A 254 46.83 -16.42 22.73
CA GLU A 254 47.08 -15.50 21.62
C GLU A 254 47.36 -16.22 20.29
N LYS A 255 48.15 -17.31 20.32
CA LYS A 255 48.45 -18.12 19.13
C LYS A 255 47.22 -18.68 18.44
N VAL A 256 46.11 -18.89 19.18
CA VAL A 256 44.86 -19.45 18.67
C VAL A 256 44.07 -18.41 17.89
N VAL A 257 44.03 -17.17 18.36
CA VAL A 257 43.30 -16.07 17.75
C VAL A 257 44.13 -15.24 16.78
N GLN A 258 45.44 -15.50 16.74
CA GLN A 258 46.40 -14.77 15.90
C GLN A 258 46.04 -14.70 14.41
N PRO A 259 45.48 -15.74 13.76
CA PRO A 259 45.07 -15.63 12.36
C PRO A 259 43.97 -14.58 12.15
N VAL A 260 42.96 -14.53 13.03
CA VAL A 260 41.89 -13.54 12.99
C VAL A 260 42.46 -12.15 13.31
N LYS A 261 43.30 -12.05 14.33
CA LYS A 261 43.96 -10.79 14.75
C LYS A 261 44.78 -10.17 13.63
N ARG A 262 45.61 -10.99 12.94
CA ARG A 262 46.38 -10.54 11.77
C ARG A 262 45.48 -10.05 10.63
N TRP A 263 44.40 -10.77 10.39
CA TRP A 263 43.46 -10.39 9.36
C TRP A 263 42.77 -9.04 9.68
N LEU A 264 42.34 -8.82 10.93
CA LEU A 264 41.83 -7.54 11.39
C LEU A 264 42.89 -6.42 11.22
N HIS A 265 44.16 -6.68 11.51
CA HIS A 265 45.24 -5.72 11.26
C HIS A 265 45.50 -5.46 9.77
N LEU A 266 45.23 -6.44 8.90
CA LEU A 266 45.29 -6.23 7.45
C LEU A 266 44.16 -5.35 6.94
N LEU A 267 43.00 -5.34 7.63
CA LEU A 267 41.88 -4.43 7.37
C LEU A 267 42.12 -3.04 7.96
N ALA A 268 43.03 -2.94 8.92
CA ALA A 268 43.35 -1.71 9.64
C ALA A 268 44.12 -0.68 8.80
N GLY A 269 43.96 0.57 9.17
CA GLY A 269 44.55 1.73 8.51
C GLY A 269 43.52 2.53 7.71
N PRO A 270 43.59 3.87 7.72
CA PRO A 270 42.54 4.74 7.17
C PRO A 270 42.16 4.44 5.72
N GLU A 271 43.15 4.14 4.88
CA GLU A 271 42.88 3.83 3.45
C GLU A 271 42.29 2.41 3.26
N ARG A 272 42.67 1.44 4.08
CA ARG A 272 42.17 0.07 3.96
C ARG A 272 40.79 -0.09 4.57
N SER A 273 40.57 0.55 5.70
CA SER A 273 39.22 0.63 6.31
C SER A 273 38.23 1.30 5.36
N ARG A 274 38.63 2.42 4.75
CA ARG A 274 37.87 3.07 3.68
C ARG A 274 37.58 2.13 2.52
N ALA A 275 38.55 1.28 2.13
CA ALA A 275 38.33 0.28 1.09
C ALA A 275 37.33 -0.83 1.51
N VAL A 276 37.25 -1.20 2.80
CA VAL A 276 36.22 -2.10 3.31
C VAL A 276 34.85 -1.43 3.28
N VAL A 277 34.75 -0.21 3.81
CA VAL A 277 33.50 0.58 3.76
C VAL A 277 33.02 0.77 2.32
N VAL A 278 33.89 1.18 1.41
CA VAL A 278 33.56 1.34 -0.02
C VAL A 278 33.14 0.01 -0.65
N ARG A 279 33.76 -1.11 -0.29
CA ARG A 279 33.38 -2.42 -0.82
C ARG A 279 32.00 -2.83 -0.34
N THR A 280 31.70 -2.65 0.94
CA THR A 280 30.38 -2.93 1.52
C THR A 280 29.32 -2.01 0.92
N LEU A 281 29.62 -0.73 0.78
CA LEU A 281 28.72 0.23 0.10
C LEU A 281 28.45 -0.19 -1.35
N LYS A 282 29.48 -0.59 -2.12
CA LYS A 282 29.30 -1.11 -3.47
C LYS A 282 28.46 -2.39 -3.50
N GLY A 283 28.66 -3.30 -2.54
CA GLY A 283 27.84 -4.49 -2.39
C GLY A 283 26.38 -4.16 -2.08
N SER A 284 26.16 -3.29 -1.11
CA SER A 284 24.82 -2.83 -0.72
C SER A 284 24.11 -2.08 -1.87
N LEU A 285 24.83 -1.18 -2.56
CA LEU A 285 24.31 -0.50 -3.74
C LEU A 285 23.99 -1.48 -4.88
N GLY A 286 24.83 -2.51 -5.07
CA GLY A 286 24.60 -3.55 -6.07
C GLY A 286 23.38 -4.44 -5.79
N ALA A 287 22.98 -4.59 -4.52
CA ALA A 287 21.79 -5.33 -4.12
C ALA A 287 20.48 -4.52 -4.28
N LEU A 288 20.54 -3.17 -4.16
CA LEU A 288 19.37 -2.30 -4.24
C LEU A 288 18.54 -2.47 -5.51
N PRO A 289 19.12 -2.59 -6.73
CA PRO A 289 18.34 -2.77 -7.95
C PRO A 289 17.39 -3.95 -7.91
N GLY A 290 17.77 -5.06 -7.29
CA GLY A 290 16.91 -6.23 -7.12
C GLY A 290 15.71 -5.93 -6.22
N TRP A 291 15.93 -5.31 -5.08
CA TRP A 291 14.88 -4.95 -4.12
C TRP A 291 13.92 -3.91 -4.68
N VAL A 292 14.46 -2.85 -5.31
CA VAL A 292 13.64 -1.80 -5.97
C VAL A 292 12.83 -2.38 -7.12
N THR A 293 13.40 -3.32 -7.90
CA THR A 293 12.67 -4.01 -8.98
C THR A 293 11.47 -4.76 -8.40
N SER A 294 11.70 -5.61 -7.38
CA SER A 294 10.62 -6.39 -6.75
C SER A 294 9.52 -5.49 -6.16
N LEU A 295 9.89 -4.36 -5.56
CA LEU A 295 8.92 -3.41 -5.03
C LEU A 295 8.13 -2.70 -6.15
N ALA A 296 8.81 -2.27 -7.23
CA ALA A 296 8.16 -1.67 -8.39
C ALA A 296 7.19 -2.65 -9.08
N ASP A 297 7.58 -3.93 -9.22
CA ASP A 297 6.71 -4.99 -9.75
C ASP A 297 5.46 -5.18 -8.87
N ALA A 298 5.61 -5.08 -7.53
CA ALA A 298 4.47 -5.16 -6.61
C ALA A 298 3.52 -3.97 -6.76
N VAL A 299 4.03 -2.74 -6.97
CA VAL A 299 3.21 -1.54 -7.26
C VAL A 299 2.49 -1.70 -8.60
N GLU A 300 3.16 -2.18 -9.65
CA GLU A 300 2.53 -2.46 -10.94
C GLU A 300 1.44 -3.54 -10.83
N ASN A 301 1.61 -4.55 -9.99
CA ASN A 301 0.59 -5.55 -9.70
C ASN A 301 -0.64 -4.94 -9.00
N GLN A 302 -0.46 -3.95 -8.11
CA GLN A 302 -1.56 -3.18 -7.51
C GLN A 302 -2.36 -2.43 -8.59
N ALA A 303 -1.69 -1.71 -9.48
CA ALA A 303 -2.31 -0.99 -10.59
C ALA A 303 -3.07 -1.93 -11.55
N ALA A 304 -2.48 -3.07 -11.88
CA ALA A 304 -3.12 -4.09 -12.72
C ALA A 304 -4.37 -4.70 -12.06
N ALA A 305 -4.31 -4.96 -10.74
CA ALA A 305 -5.47 -5.41 -9.97
C ALA A 305 -6.57 -4.35 -9.94
N ALA A 306 -6.23 -3.09 -9.69
CA ALA A 306 -7.17 -1.97 -9.71
C ALA A 306 -7.84 -1.82 -11.09
N THR A 307 -7.08 -1.92 -12.18
CA THR A 307 -7.60 -1.91 -13.55
C THR A 307 -8.56 -3.08 -13.80
N THR A 308 -8.25 -4.26 -13.28
CA THR A 308 -9.12 -5.45 -13.40
C THR A 308 -10.42 -5.25 -12.62
N LEU A 309 -10.34 -4.73 -11.40
CA LEU A 309 -11.51 -4.41 -10.58
C LEU A 309 -12.38 -3.33 -11.22
N ARG A 310 -11.78 -2.26 -11.74
CA ARG A 310 -12.48 -1.20 -12.48
C ARG A 310 -13.26 -1.75 -13.65
N ARG A 311 -12.65 -2.59 -14.48
CA ARG A 311 -13.33 -3.23 -15.61
C ARG A 311 -14.49 -4.13 -15.17
N ALA A 312 -14.31 -4.88 -14.07
CA ALA A 312 -15.37 -5.73 -13.55
C ALA A 312 -16.59 -4.92 -13.08
N VAL A 313 -16.36 -3.77 -12.42
CA VAL A 313 -17.41 -2.83 -12.01
C VAL A 313 -18.08 -2.19 -13.22
N GLU A 314 -17.30 -1.65 -14.16
CA GLU A 314 -17.79 -0.97 -15.34
C GLU A 314 -18.62 -1.90 -16.26
N ALA A 315 -18.30 -3.19 -16.30
CA ALA A 315 -19.04 -4.17 -17.07
C ALA A 315 -20.49 -4.34 -16.60
N GLU A 316 -20.80 -4.06 -15.34
CA GLU A 316 -22.14 -4.16 -14.77
C GLU A 316 -23.02 -2.93 -15.09
N VAL A 317 -22.41 -1.78 -15.40
CA VAL A 317 -23.11 -0.48 -15.54
C VAL A 317 -24.18 -0.48 -16.62
N PRO A 318 -23.92 -0.94 -17.87
CA PRO A 318 -24.93 -0.87 -18.94
C PRO A 318 -26.20 -1.66 -18.60
N ALA A 319 -26.04 -2.87 -18.08
CA ALA A 319 -27.16 -3.72 -17.70
C ALA A 319 -27.95 -3.13 -16.52
N ALA A 320 -27.26 -2.60 -15.51
CA ALA A 320 -27.87 -1.99 -14.33
C ALA A 320 -28.67 -0.72 -14.70
N ARG A 321 -28.10 0.17 -15.53
CA ARG A 321 -28.80 1.36 -16.05
C ARG A 321 -30.03 0.99 -16.86
N GLN A 322 -29.93 -0.03 -17.73
CA GLN A 322 -31.06 -0.48 -18.53
C GLN A 322 -32.18 -1.01 -17.65
N LEU A 323 -31.86 -1.87 -16.67
CA LEU A 323 -32.87 -2.39 -15.73
C LEU A 323 -33.55 -1.28 -14.90
N ALA A 324 -32.80 -0.25 -14.49
CA ALA A 324 -33.32 0.89 -13.76
C ALA A 324 -34.30 1.69 -14.62
N ARG A 325 -33.95 1.95 -15.89
CA ARG A 325 -34.85 2.65 -16.85
C ARG A 325 -36.10 1.83 -17.18
N GLU A 326 -35.95 0.52 -17.40
CA GLU A 326 -37.06 -0.37 -17.68
C GLU A 326 -38.06 -0.45 -16.52
N ALA A 327 -37.57 -0.45 -15.28
CA ALA A 327 -38.43 -0.44 -14.09
C ALA A 327 -39.32 0.82 -14.04
N VAL A 328 -38.83 1.96 -14.52
CA VAL A 328 -39.65 3.19 -14.66
C VAL A 328 -40.54 3.13 -15.90
N ALA A 329 -40.01 2.73 -17.07
CA ALA A 329 -40.73 2.70 -18.34
C ALA A 329 -41.91 1.71 -18.31
N ALA A 330 -41.78 0.59 -17.61
CA ALA A 330 -42.86 -0.38 -17.44
C ALA A 330 -44.10 0.15 -16.67
N GLY A 331 -44.02 1.38 -16.15
CA GLY A 331 -45.12 1.99 -15.39
C GLY A 331 -45.42 1.31 -14.05
N VAL A 332 -44.42 0.61 -13.51
CA VAL A 332 -44.57 -0.13 -12.25
C VAL A 332 -44.39 0.79 -11.03
N VAL A 333 -43.94 2.03 -11.25
CA VAL A 333 -43.63 3.01 -10.18
C VAL A 333 -44.91 3.33 -9.38
N ALA A 334 -46.02 3.60 -10.06
CA ALA A 334 -47.30 3.95 -9.41
C ALA A 334 -47.77 2.84 -8.43
N GLY A 335 -47.67 1.59 -8.82
CA GLY A 335 -47.99 0.45 -7.97
C GLY A 335 -49.39 0.50 -7.34
N ALA A 336 -49.64 -0.47 -6.45
CA ALA A 336 -50.94 -0.63 -5.81
C ALA A 336 -51.32 0.54 -4.88
N SER A 337 -50.38 1.27 -4.30
CA SER A 337 -50.65 2.38 -3.37
C SER A 337 -51.22 3.59 -4.10
N VAL A 338 -50.65 3.97 -5.22
CA VAL A 338 -51.15 5.09 -6.05
C VAL A 338 -52.54 4.76 -6.64
N ASP A 339 -52.73 3.53 -7.12
CA ASP A 339 -54.01 3.07 -7.62
C ASP A 339 -55.11 3.01 -6.53
N ALA A 340 -54.76 2.61 -5.34
CA ALA A 340 -55.69 2.61 -4.21
C ALA A 340 -56.09 4.04 -3.82
N ARG A 341 -55.12 4.95 -3.75
CA ARG A 341 -55.37 6.36 -3.49
C ARG A 341 -56.21 6.98 -4.58
N TRP A 342 -55.93 6.70 -5.84
CA TRP A 342 -56.73 7.17 -6.96
C TRP A 342 -58.18 6.75 -6.83
N ARG A 343 -58.50 5.48 -6.54
CA ARG A 343 -59.86 4.97 -6.36
C ARG A 343 -60.60 5.66 -5.21
N GLU A 344 -59.90 5.86 -4.10
CA GLU A 344 -60.45 6.60 -2.95
C GLU A 344 -60.82 8.03 -3.32
N LEU A 345 -59.92 8.75 -4.01
CA LEU A 345 -60.13 10.14 -4.40
C LEU A 345 -61.17 10.29 -5.51
N SER A 346 -61.33 9.33 -6.41
CA SER A 346 -62.39 9.27 -7.40
C SER A 346 -63.76 9.14 -6.72
N GLY A 347 -63.88 8.38 -5.65
CA GLY A 347 -65.10 8.24 -4.84
C GLY A 347 -65.43 9.47 -4.00
N THR A 348 -64.44 10.03 -3.31
CA THR A 348 -64.64 11.10 -2.31
C THR A 348 -64.55 12.51 -2.89
N ALA A 349 -63.60 12.78 -3.80
CA ALA A 349 -63.34 14.09 -4.39
C ALA A 349 -63.79 14.21 -5.84
N GLY A 350 -64.20 13.12 -6.48
CA GLY A 350 -64.69 13.11 -7.87
C GLY A 350 -63.70 13.63 -8.88
N ILE A 351 -62.38 13.29 -8.67
CA ILE A 351 -61.28 13.76 -9.54
C ILE A 351 -61.44 13.28 -10.97
N ASP A 352 -62.04 12.11 -11.21
CA ASP A 352 -62.29 11.48 -12.48
C ASP A 352 -63.49 12.03 -13.23
N ARG A 353 -64.36 12.81 -12.58
CA ARG A 353 -65.65 13.35 -13.14
C ARG A 353 -65.49 14.68 -13.86
N VAL A 354 -64.30 15.25 -13.90
CA VAL A 354 -64.05 16.51 -14.60
C VAL A 354 -64.14 16.30 -16.10
N LYS A 355 -65.01 17.11 -16.76
CA LYS A 355 -65.11 17.15 -18.21
C LYS A 355 -64.81 18.58 -18.68
N VAL A 356 -63.96 18.67 -19.68
CA VAL A 356 -63.75 19.94 -20.41
C VAL A 356 -64.51 19.87 -21.70
N LYS A 357 -65.48 20.81 -21.89
CA LYS A 357 -66.27 20.95 -23.12
C LYS A 357 -66.25 22.43 -23.56
N ASP A 358 -65.87 22.68 -24.81
CA ASP A 358 -65.76 24.01 -25.41
C ASP A 358 -64.93 25.01 -24.60
N GLY A 359 -63.72 24.54 -24.13
CA GLY A 359 -62.79 25.37 -23.34
C GLY A 359 -63.26 25.72 -21.92
N ARG A 360 -64.35 25.11 -21.43
CA ARG A 360 -64.88 25.38 -20.09
C ARG A 360 -64.93 24.11 -19.24
N ALA A 361 -64.25 24.15 -18.10
CA ALA A 361 -64.43 23.11 -17.09
C ALA A 361 -65.79 23.28 -16.39
N ARG A 362 -66.64 22.29 -16.46
CA ARG A 362 -67.89 22.25 -15.66
C ARG A 362 -67.49 21.81 -14.22
N SER A 363 -67.17 22.76 -13.39
CA SER A 363 -66.98 22.54 -11.97
C SER A 363 -67.27 23.77 -11.14
N THR A 364 -67.82 23.58 -9.93
CA THR A 364 -68.06 24.70 -8.99
C THR A 364 -66.74 25.07 -8.30
N ARG A 365 -66.48 26.35 -7.94
CA ARG A 365 -65.27 26.83 -7.25
C ARG A 365 -64.92 26.03 -5.96
N ARG A 366 -65.94 25.57 -5.21
CA ARG A 366 -65.78 24.77 -3.99
C ARG A 366 -65.25 23.38 -4.31
N SER A 367 -65.65 22.74 -5.38
CA SER A 367 -65.14 21.41 -5.77
C SER A 367 -63.71 21.45 -6.31
N GLY A 368 -63.25 22.57 -6.89
CA GLY A 368 -61.89 22.76 -7.34
C GLY A 368 -60.86 22.75 -6.16
N ARG A 369 -61.16 23.50 -5.09
CA ARG A 369 -60.28 23.50 -3.88
C ARG A 369 -60.23 22.13 -3.17
N ALA A 370 -61.36 21.42 -3.12
CA ALA A 370 -61.42 20.09 -2.54
C ALA A 370 -60.57 19.10 -3.35
N ARG A 371 -60.63 19.18 -4.69
CA ARG A 371 -59.79 18.36 -5.59
C ARG A 371 -58.29 18.68 -5.46
N SER A 372 -57.94 19.96 -5.39
CA SER A 372 -56.55 20.38 -5.22
C SER A 372 -55.93 19.77 -3.92
N ARG A 373 -56.67 19.85 -2.81
CA ARG A 373 -56.23 19.22 -1.54
C ARG A 373 -56.16 17.69 -1.62
N ALA A 374 -57.14 17.07 -2.31
CA ALA A 374 -57.13 15.63 -2.50
C ALA A 374 -55.89 15.17 -3.32
N LEU A 375 -55.48 15.97 -4.32
CA LEU A 375 -54.32 15.69 -5.14
C LEU A 375 -52.99 15.86 -4.38
N GLU A 376 -52.95 16.63 -3.27
CA GLU A 376 -51.73 16.68 -2.40
C GLU A 376 -51.43 15.31 -1.81
N SER A 377 -52.43 14.58 -1.31
CA SER A 377 -52.20 13.22 -0.78
C SER A 377 -51.84 12.20 -1.88
N LEU A 378 -52.29 12.38 -3.11
CA LEU A 378 -51.85 11.58 -4.24
C LEU A 378 -50.40 11.88 -4.61
N ARG A 379 -49.97 13.14 -4.50
CA ARG A 379 -48.57 13.55 -4.70
C ARG A 379 -47.65 12.81 -3.73
N ASP A 380 -47.97 12.81 -2.43
CA ASP A 380 -47.20 12.11 -1.41
C ASP A 380 -47.07 10.60 -1.71
N ASP A 381 -48.17 9.98 -2.18
CA ASP A 381 -48.16 8.55 -2.57
C ASP A 381 -47.30 8.29 -3.82
N VAL A 382 -47.32 9.18 -4.83
CA VAL A 382 -46.49 9.10 -6.04
C VAL A 382 -45.04 9.33 -5.72
N ASP A 383 -44.71 10.36 -4.94
CA ASP A 383 -43.34 10.66 -4.51
C ASP A 383 -42.75 9.50 -3.68
N GLY A 384 -43.53 8.96 -2.72
CA GLY A 384 -43.16 7.78 -1.96
C GLY A 384 -42.93 6.52 -2.80
N ALA A 385 -43.76 6.34 -3.86
CA ALA A 385 -43.60 5.23 -4.80
C ALA A 385 -42.34 5.40 -5.67
N ALA A 386 -42.05 6.61 -6.13
CA ALA A 386 -40.81 6.93 -6.85
C ALA A 386 -39.59 6.70 -5.97
N VAL A 387 -39.59 7.19 -4.71
CA VAL A 387 -38.51 6.93 -3.75
C VAL A 387 -38.24 5.44 -3.59
N ARG A 388 -39.27 4.63 -3.36
CA ARG A 388 -39.09 3.18 -3.22
C ARG A 388 -38.50 2.54 -4.47
N THR A 389 -38.94 2.97 -5.66
CA THR A 389 -38.48 2.43 -6.95
C THR A 389 -37.01 2.77 -7.19
N LEU A 390 -36.60 4.02 -6.97
CA LEU A 390 -35.22 4.46 -7.14
C LEU A 390 -34.30 3.82 -6.09
N THR A 391 -34.73 3.75 -4.83
CA THR A 391 -33.98 3.06 -3.77
C THR A 391 -33.79 1.58 -4.10
N ALA A 392 -34.83 0.90 -4.61
CA ALA A 392 -34.71 -0.50 -5.02
C ALA A 392 -33.78 -0.69 -6.25
N ALA A 393 -33.74 0.29 -7.16
CA ALA A 393 -32.80 0.26 -8.29
C ALA A 393 -31.36 0.37 -7.81
N GLY A 394 -31.05 1.30 -6.91
CA GLY A 394 -29.73 1.43 -6.29
C GLY A 394 -29.34 0.21 -5.45
N ALA A 395 -30.27 -0.35 -4.68
CA ALA A 395 -30.01 -1.55 -3.89
C ALA A 395 -29.61 -2.75 -4.77
N ARG A 396 -30.32 -2.98 -5.88
CA ARG A 396 -30.01 -4.08 -6.80
C ARG A 396 -28.61 -3.98 -7.41
N VAL A 397 -28.16 -2.79 -7.79
CA VAL A 397 -26.81 -2.63 -8.32
C VAL A 397 -25.77 -2.76 -7.21
N ALA A 398 -26.04 -2.23 -6.00
CA ALA A 398 -25.16 -2.41 -4.86
C ALA A 398 -24.94 -3.89 -4.52
N ASP A 399 -26.02 -4.69 -4.48
CA ASP A 399 -25.94 -6.15 -4.26
C ASP A 399 -25.13 -6.84 -5.38
N ARG A 400 -25.30 -6.41 -6.61
CA ARG A 400 -24.57 -6.95 -7.73
C ARG A 400 -23.08 -6.60 -7.68
N LEU A 401 -22.75 -5.35 -7.39
CA LEU A 401 -21.37 -4.91 -7.19
C LEU A 401 -20.70 -5.66 -6.02
N GLN A 402 -21.43 -5.86 -4.93
CA GLN A 402 -20.96 -6.67 -3.81
C GLN A 402 -20.68 -8.12 -4.23
N ALA A 403 -21.55 -8.73 -5.04
CA ALA A 403 -21.33 -10.08 -5.54
C ALA A 403 -20.12 -10.18 -6.49
N VAL A 404 -19.89 -9.17 -7.33
CA VAL A 404 -18.76 -9.07 -8.25
C VAL A 404 -17.44 -8.86 -7.49
N LEU A 405 -17.45 -8.04 -6.43
CA LEU A 405 -16.24 -7.64 -5.70
C LEU A 405 -15.89 -8.57 -4.54
N ALA A 406 -16.87 -9.20 -3.90
CA ALA A 406 -16.66 -10.03 -2.72
C ALA A 406 -17.21 -11.47 -2.86
N GLY A 407 -17.74 -11.84 -4.03
CA GLY A 407 -18.22 -13.18 -4.31
C GLY A 407 -17.11 -14.20 -4.57
N PRO A 408 -17.46 -15.49 -4.75
CA PRO A 408 -16.48 -16.56 -4.94
C PRO A 408 -15.57 -16.42 -6.19
N ALA A 409 -16.02 -15.67 -7.19
CA ALA A 409 -15.29 -15.39 -8.43
C ALA A 409 -14.73 -13.96 -8.50
N ALA A 410 -14.68 -13.26 -7.36
CA ALA A 410 -14.20 -11.89 -7.30
C ALA A 410 -12.71 -11.79 -7.67
N PRO A 411 -12.31 -10.74 -8.37
CA PRO A 411 -10.90 -10.49 -8.61
C PRO A 411 -10.15 -10.22 -7.29
N PRO A 412 -8.83 -10.52 -7.22
CA PRO A 412 -8.01 -10.24 -6.04
C PRO A 412 -8.13 -8.78 -5.59
N GLY A 413 -8.26 -8.58 -4.28
CA GLY A 413 -8.44 -7.25 -3.68
C GLY A 413 -9.87 -6.70 -3.71
N GLY A 414 -10.81 -7.37 -4.41
CA GLY A 414 -12.17 -6.86 -4.61
C GLY A 414 -12.94 -6.64 -3.31
N ALA A 415 -12.87 -7.57 -2.36
CA ALA A 415 -13.55 -7.44 -1.07
C ALA A 415 -13.09 -6.21 -0.27
N HIS A 416 -11.85 -5.76 -0.47
CA HIS A 416 -11.31 -4.56 0.20
C HIS A 416 -11.87 -3.26 -0.40
N VAL A 417 -12.21 -3.29 -1.69
CA VAL A 417 -12.77 -2.15 -2.42
C VAL A 417 -14.29 -2.08 -2.27
N ALA A 418 -14.94 -3.22 -1.99
CA ALA A 418 -16.38 -3.26 -1.78
C ALA A 418 -16.78 -2.28 -0.67
N PRO A 419 -17.74 -1.36 -0.92
CA PRO A 419 -18.19 -0.43 0.10
C PRO A 419 -18.97 -1.16 1.20
N ASP A 420 -18.99 -0.55 2.38
CA ASP A 420 -19.80 -1.05 3.49
C ASP A 420 -21.31 -1.00 3.10
N PRO A 421 -22.05 -2.12 3.18
CA PRO A 421 -23.45 -2.16 2.80
C PRO A 421 -24.33 -1.20 3.60
N ASP A 422 -24.09 -1.04 4.91
CA ASP A 422 -24.90 -0.17 5.77
C ASP A 422 -24.66 1.31 5.45
N GLU A 423 -23.41 1.70 5.17
CA GLU A 423 -23.07 3.04 4.68
C GLU A 423 -23.78 3.34 3.35
N ARG A 424 -23.84 2.37 2.43
CA ARG A 424 -24.51 2.54 1.13
C ARG A 424 -26.02 2.66 1.27
N VAL A 425 -26.63 1.89 2.17
CA VAL A 425 -28.05 2.02 2.49
C VAL A 425 -28.34 3.43 3.02
N ALA A 426 -27.59 3.89 4.00
CA ALA A 426 -27.79 5.23 4.58
C ALA A 426 -27.59 6.34 3.54
N ALA A 427 -26.58 6.24 2.67
CA ALA A 427 -26.33 7.21 1.61
C ALA A 427 -27.49 7.28 0.60
N ARG A 428 -28.05 6.13 0.19
CA ARG A 428 -29.23 6.09 -0.70
C ARG A 428 -30.46 6.67 -0.04
N GLU A 429 -30.75 6.30 1.21
CA GLU A 429 -31.89 6.81 1.96
C GLU A 429 -31.84 8.34 2.14
N ALA A 430 -30.63 8.88 2.26
CA ALA A 430 -30.44 10.33 2.34
C ALA A 430 -30.57 11.04 0.97
N ALA A 431 -30.07 10.45 -0.11
CA ALA A 431 -29.98 11.11 -1.43
C ALA A 431 -31.28 10.97 -2.27
N VAL A 432 -31.89 9.79 -2.29
CA VAL A 432 -33.00 9.49 -3.20
C VAL A 432 -34.23 10.39 -2.99
N PRO A 433 -34.62 10.75 -1.74
CA PRO A 433 -35.74 11.69 -1.56
C PRO A 433 -35.51 13.06 -2.23
N GLY A 434 -34.27 13.57 -2.19
CA GLY A 434 -33.89 14.80 -2.89
C GLY A 434 -34.04 14.68 -4.40
N THR A 435 -33.58 13.56 -4.97
CA THR A 435 -33.71 13.26 -6.41
C THR A 435 -35.19 13.24 -6.86
N VAL A 436 -36.09 12.67 -6.06
CA VAL A 436 -37.53 12.65 -6.35
C VAL A 436 -38.14 14.03 -6.16
N ALA A 437 -37.73 14.81 -5.17
CA ALA A 437 -38.17 16.18 -5.00
C ALA A 437 -37.85 17.07 -6.23
N GLU A 438 -36.64 16.94 -6.78
CA GLU A 438 -36.24 17.63 -8.01
C GLU A 438 -37.08 17.21 -9.23
N TRP A 439 -37.42 15.91 -9.34
CA TRP A 439 -38.34 15.43 -10.38
C TRP A 439 -39.70 16.07 -10.24
N ALA A 440 -40.20 16.17 -9.03
CA ALA A 440 -41.47 16.81 -8.70
C ALA A 440 -41.45 18.32 -9.01
N GLU A 441 -40.36 19.02 -8.73
CA GLU A 441 -40.17 20.43 -9.11
C GLU A 441 -40.09 20.62 -10.63
N THR A 442 -39.48 19.67 -11.34
CA THR A 442 -39.47 19.69 -12.81
C THR A 442 -40.89 19.62 -13.37
N ALA A 443 -41.77 18.78 -12.80
CA ALA A 443 -43.18 18.75 -13.18
C ALA A 443 -43.89 20.08 -12.91
N ASP A 444 -43.63 20.70 -11.75
CA ASP A 444 -44.23 22.00 -11.41
C ASP A 444 -43.79 23.11 -12.41
N ARG A 445 -42.51 23.16 -12.81
CA ARG A 445 -42.01 24.10 -13.83
C ARG A 445 -42.66 23.85 -15.20
N ARG A 446 -42.69 22.60 -15.67
CA ARG A 446 -43.31 22.23 -16.96
C ARG A 446 -44.79 22.59 -17.02
N VAL A 447 -45.51 22.39 -15.92
CA VAL A 447 -46.93 22.79 -15.83
C VAL A 447 -47.11 24.31 -15.92
N ALA A 448 -46.26 25.09 -15.25
CA ALA A 448 -46.31 26.55 -15.35
C ALA A 448 -46.13 27.02 -16.81
N GLU A 449 -45.17 26.44 -17.54
CA GLU A 449 -44.94 26.70 -18.97
C GLU A 449 -46.12 26.25 -19.84
N LEU A 450 -46.62 25.02 -19.59
CA LEU A 450 -47.75 24.45 -20.31
C LEU A 450 -49.02 25.31 -20.21
N LEU A 451 -49.32 25.80 -18.99
CA LEU A 451 -50.52 26.60 -18.72
C LEU A 451 -50.39 28.06 -19.19
N ALA A 452 -49.16 28.59 -19.29
CA ALA A 452 -48.89 29.92 -19.83
C ALA A 452 -49.20 30.03 -21.35
N GLY A 453 -49.26 28.93 -22.07
CA GLY A 453 -49.46 28.88 -23.53
C GLY A 453 -50.85 29.24 -24.07
N GLY A 454 -51.81 29.72 -23.24
CA GLY A 454 -53.03 30.40 -23.66
C GLY A 454 -54.15 29.56 -24.31
N ASP A 455 -54.01 28.22 -24.34
CA ASP A 455 -55.01 27.30 -24.84
C ASP A 455 -56.22 27.20 -23.86
N ASP A 456 -57.47 27.28 -24.36
CA ASP A 456 -58.68 27.19 -23.55
C ASP A 456 -58.73 25.90 -22.70
N ARG A 457 -58.25 24.76 -23.22
CA ARG A 457 -58.24 23.49 -22.50
C ARG A 457 -57.23 23.54 -21.33
N LYS A 458 -56.05 24.06 -21.58
CA LYS A 458 -55.00 24.21 -20.58
C LYS A 458 -55.44 25.14 -19.45
N THR A 459 -56.05 26.28 -19.81
CA THR A 459 -56.64 27.20 -18.85
C THR A 459 -57.75 26.54 -18.03
N ALA A 460 -58.60 25.71 -18.66
CA ALA A 460 -59.67 24.99 -17.97
C ALA A 460 -59.14 23.93 -17.01
N ALA A 461 -58.03 23.24 -17.35
CA ALA A 461 -57.34 22.30 -16.50
C ALA A 461 -56.76 22.97 -15.22
N GLY A 462 -56.06 24.10 -15.37
CA GLY A 462 -55.55 24.90 -14.25
C GLY A 462 -56.65 25.39 -13.32
N LYS A 463 -57.83 25.83 -13.88
CA LYS A 463 -59.01 26.21 -13.08
C LYS A 463 -59.63 25.01 -12.34
N ALA A 464 -59.58 23.81 -12.91
CA ALA A 464 -60.20 22.61 -12.34
C ALA A 464 -59.37 21.96 -11.22
N PHE A 465 -58.06 21.96 -11.34
CA PHE A 465 -57.14 21.21 -10.46
C PHE A 465 -56.13 22.11 -9.75
N GLY A 466 -55.89 23.34 -10.22
CA GLY A 466 -54.75 24.17 -9.85
C GLY A 466 -53.46 23.65 -10.49
N ASP A 467 -52.43 24.50 -10.56
CA ASP A 467 -51.17 24.18 -11.23
C ASP A 467 -50.49 22.95 -10.57
N ARG A 468 -50.40 22.94 -9.25
CA ARG A 468 -49.88 21.78 -8.48
C ARG A 468 -50.69 20.50 -8.71
N GLY A 469 -52.02 20.62 -8.83
CA GLY A 469 -52.88 19.47 -9.09
C GLY A 469 -52.67 18.89 -10.49
N VAL A 470 -52.45 19.75 -11.50
CA VAL A 470 -52.07 19.30 -12.86
C VAL A 470 -50.71 18.62 -12.84
N ALA A 471 -49.73 19.19 -12.12
CA ALA A 471 -48.41 18.57 -11.96
C ALA A 471 -48.49 17.19 -11.29
N THR A 472 -49.28 17.05 -10.23
CA THR A 472 -49.54 15.76 -9.58
C THR A 472 -50.15 14.73 -10.53
N LEU A 473 -51.08 15.13 -11.38
CA LEU A 473 -51.67 14.24 -12.39
C LEU A 473 -50.64 13.80 -13.43
N LEU A 474 -49.77 14.72 -13.90
CA LEU A 474 -48.69 14.40 -14.83
C LEU A 474 -47.67 13.45 -14.18
N LEU A 475 -47.27 13.67 -12.92
CA LEU A 475 -46.38 12.78 -12.18
C LEU A 475 -47.00 11.39 -12.00
N ALA A 476 -48.30 11.30 -11.63
CA ALA A 476 -49.00 10.03 -11.53
C ALA A 476 -49.07 9.30 -12.89
N GLY A 477 -49.31 10.02 -13.98
CA GLY A 477 -49.25 9.47 -15.33
C GLY A 477 -47.86 9.00 -15.74
N ALA A 478 -46.83 9.79 -15.43
CA ALA A 478 -45.44 9.43 -15.66
C ALA A 478 -45.01 8.19 -14.84
N ALA A 479 -45.47 8.09 -13.59
CA ALA A 479 -45.28 6.92 -12.73
C ALA A 479 -46.05 5.66 -13.22
N GLY A 480 -46.95 5.80 -14.21
CA GLY A 480 -47.61 4.66 -14.84
C GLY A 480 -49.09 4.49 -14.46
N SER A 481 -49.71 5.46 -13.74
CA SER A 481 -51.14 5.39 -13.45
C SER A 481 -51.98 5.54 -14.73
N GLY A 482 -52.61 4.45 -15.18
CA GLY A 482 -53.47 4.44 -16.36
C GLY A 482 -54.70 5.32 -16.19
N ASP A 483 -55.22 5.47 -14.97
CA ASP A 483 -56.34 6.31 -14.66
C ASP A 483 -55.99 7.80 -14.77
N ALA A 484 -54.81 8.20 -14.28
CA ALA A 484 -54.31 9.55 -14.44
C ALA A 484 -54.08 9.88 -15.92
N ASN A 485 -53.53 9.00 -16.71
CA ASN A 485 -53.31 9.18 -18.14
C ASN A 485 -54.64 9.35 -18.88
N ARG A 486 -55.68 8.56 -18.57
CA ARG A 486 -57.02 8.72 -19.14
C ARG A 486 -57.69 10.06 -18.78
N LEU A 487 -57.44 10.54 -17.56
CA LEU A 487 -57.95 11.85 -17.16
C LEU A 487 -57.20 12.98 -17.87
N LEU A 488 -55.89 12.91 -17.93
CA LEU A 488 -55.02 13.89 -18.60
C LEU A 488 -55.36 14.02 -20.09
N ASP A 489 -55.57 12.91 -20.80
CA ASP A 489 -55.96 12.91 -22.20
C ASP A 489 -57.34 13.62 -22.40
N ARG A 490 -58.30 13.37 -21.53
CA ARG A 490 -59.60 14.05 -21.58
C ARG A 490 -59.51 15.56 -21.31
N VAL A 491 -58.54 15.97 -20.43
CA VAL A 491 -58.49 17.37 -19.96
C VAL A 491 -57.53 18.21 -20.79
N LEU A 492 -56.34 17.69 -21.11
CA LEU A 492 -55.26 18.39 -21.83
C LEU A 492 -55.13 17.95 -23.29
N GLY A 493 -55.68 16.76 -23.65
CA GLY A 493 -55.55 16.21 -25.00
C GLY A 493 -54.10 15.75 -25.30
N ALA A 494 -53.69 15.86 -26.57
CA ALA A 494 -52.42 15.36 -27.05
C ALA A 494 -51.18 15.91 -26.29
N SER A 495 -51.25 17.16 -25.83
CA SER A 495 -50.15 17.77 -25.04
C SER A 495 -49.86 17.03 -23.73
N ALA A 496 -50.82 16.25 -23.21
CA ALA A 496 -50.63 15.48 -22.00
C ALA A 496 -49.63 14.33 -22.19
N ALA A 497 -49.70 13.65 -23.32
CA ALA A 497 -48.83 12.50 -23.61
C ALA A 497 -47.35 12.94 -23.69
N GLU A 498 -47.07 14.06 -24.35
CA GLU A 498 -45.69 14.60 -24.46
C GLU A 498 -45.12 14.96 -23.10
N GLU A 499 -45.91 15.59 -22.21
CA GLU A 499 -45.45 15.96 -20.87
C GLU A 499 -45.26 14.74 -19.96
N VAL A 500 -46.18 13.77 -20.04
CA VAL A 500 -46.05 12.49 -19.30
C VAL A 500 -44.81 11.71 -19.73
N ASP A 501 -44.56 11.61 -21.03
CA ASP A 501 -43.39 10.88 -21.56
C ASP A 501 -42.10 11.60 -21.23
N ALA A 502 -42.08 12.93 -21.26
CA ALA A 502 -40.91 13.71 -20.84
C ALA A 502 -40.60 13.51 -19.35
N LEU A 503 -41.61 13.55 -18.46
CA LEU A 503 -41.43 13.30 -17.03
C LEU A 503 -41.07 11.84 -16.73
N ARG A 504 -41.56 10.88 -17.49
CA ARG A 504 -41.18 9.46 -17.37
C ARG A 504 -39.75 9.26 -17.78
N THR A 505 -39.28 9.90 -18.84
CA THR A 505 -37.89 9.86 -19.29
C THR A 505 -36.98 10.49 -18.24
N ASP A 506 -37.34 11.65 -17.68
CA ASP A 506 -36.58 12.30 -16.60
C ASP A 506 -36.46 11.38 -15.36
N LEU A 507 -37.54 10.71 -14.94
CA LEU A 507 -37.49 9.76 -13.82
C LEU A 507 -36.62 8.54 -14.15
N ALA A 508 -36.67 8.05 -15.39
CA ALA A 508 -35.82 6.94 -15.83
C ALA A 508 -34.33 7.32 -15.83
N ASP A 509 -33.99 8.54 -16.24
CA ASP A 509 -32.61 9.04 -16.20
C ASP A 509 -32.14 9.27 -14.75
N ARG A 510 -33.01 9.73 -13.86
CA ARG A 510 -32.70 9.81 -12.41
C ARG A 510 -32.51 8.44 -11.79
N ALA A 511 -33.27 7.43 -12.20
CA ALA A 511 -33.04 6.05 -11.77
C ALA A 511 -31.68 5.53 -12.25
N ALA A 512 -31.26 5.86 -13.45
CA ALA A 512 -29.93 5.55 -13.95
C ALA A 512 -28.84 6.32 -13.17
N ALA A 513 -29.03 7.57 -12.81
CA ALA A 513 -28.12 8.37 -12.01
C ALA A 513 -27.94 7.79 -10.59
N VAL A 514 -29.00 7.21 -9.99
CA VAL A 514 -28.85 6.48 -8.71
C VAL A 514 -27.97 5.24 -8.86
N VAL A 515 -28.08 4.53 -9.99
CA VAL A 515 -27.15 3.43 -10.31
C VAL A 515 -25.72 3.93 -10.43
N ASP A 516 -25.50 5.05 -11.12
CA ASP A 516 -24.18 5.65 -11.30
C ASP A 516 -23.56 6.04 -9.96
N ALA A 517 -24.33 6.61 -9.04
CA ALA A 517 -23.86 6.97 -7.71
C ALA A 517 -23.38 5.75 -6.88
N GLU A 518 -23.96 4.56 -7.09
CA GLU A 518 -23.45 3.33 -6.48
C GLU A 518 -22.12 2.87 -7.10
N VAL A 519 -22.00 2.99 -8.41
CA VAL A 519 -20.79 2.66 -9.16
C VAL A 519 -19.65 3.62 -8.81
N ASP A 520 -19.93 4.92 -8.81
CA ASP A 520 -18.94 5.97 -8.51
C ASP A 520 -18.37 5.83 -7.10
N ALA A 521 -19.18 5.38 -6.14
CA ALA A 521 -18.72 5.11 -4.77
C ALA A 521 -17.67 3.98 -4.71
N VAL A 522 -17.74 3.01 -5.61
CA VAL A 522 -16.71 1.95 -5.74
C VAL A 522 -15.50 2.48 -6.49
N LEU A 523 -15.72 3.15 -7.63
CA LEU A 523 -14.63 3.66 -8.47
C LEU A 523 -13.77 4.68 -7.73
N ALA A 524 -14.36 5.52 -6.89
CA ALA A 524 -13.63 6.48 -6.05
C ALA A 524 -12.61 5.81 -5.11
N ARG A 525 -12.83 4.56 -4.68
CA ARG A 525 -11.86 3.79 -3.90
C ARG A 525 -10.69 3.26 -4.73
N LEU A 526 -10.87 3.17 -6.05
CA LEU A 526 -9.84 2.76 -7.01
C LEU A 526 -9.09 3.96 -7.61
N ASP A 527 -9.54 5.19 -7.36
CA ASP A 527 -8.93 6.43 -7.88
C ASP A 527 -7.80 6.97 -6.97
N SER A 528 -7.09 6.07 -6.28
CA SER A 528 -5.89 6.42 -5.53
C SER A 528 -4.69 6.59 -6.46
N PRO A 529 -3.81 7.59 -6.24
CA PRO A 529 -2.54 7.70 -6.95
C PRO A 529 -1.68 6.43 -6.86
N ASP A 530 -1.77 5.69 -5.75
CA ASP A 530 -1.03 4.44 -5.52
C ASP A 530 -1.52 3.28 -6.39
N LEU A 531 -2.68 3.41 -7.01
CA LEU A 531 -3.30 2.45 -7.91
C LEU A 531 -3.29 2.91 -9.37
N ALA A 532 -2.66 4.05 -9.67
CA ALA A 532 -2.53 4.57 -11.02
C ALA A 532 -1.52 3.76 -11.83
N ASP A 533 -1.69 3.71 -13.15
CA ASP A 533 -0.80 2.97 -14.06
C ASP A 533 0.65 3.45 -14.01
N ASP A 534 0.89 4.69 -13.58
CA ASP A 534 2.19 5.32 -13.46
C ASP A 534 2.75 5.35 -12.02
N ALA A 535 2.09 4.71 -11.05
CA ALA A 535 2.47 4.68 -9.64
C ALA A 535 3.91 4.17 -9.41
N ALA A 536 4.39 3.23 -10.23
CA ALA A 536 5.75 2.69 -10.14
C ALA A 536 6.82 3.58 -10.80
N THR A 537 6.46 4.68 -11.47
CA THR A 537 7.38 5.47 -12.30
C THR A 537 8.56 6.03 -11.50
N ALA A 538 8.33 6.54 -10.28
CA ALA A 538 9.39 7.04 -9.41
C ALA A 538 10.41 5.93 -9.08
N LEU A 539 9.96 4.74 -8.71
CA LEU A 539 10.83 3.59 -8.40
C LEU A 539 11.60 3.13 -9.65
N ARG A 540 10.97 3.08 -10.82
CA ARG A 540 11.63 2.74 -12.09
C ARG A 540 12.70 3.76 -12.49
N LEU A 541 12.46 5.04 -12.22
CA LEU A 541 13.45 6.10 -12.41
C LEU A 541 14.67 5.88 -11.50
N ARG A 542 14.45 5.67 -10.18
CA ARG A 542 15.53 5.38 -9.22
C ARG A 542 16.30 4.12 -9.60
N LEU A 543 15.61 3.10 -10.09
CA LEU A 543 16.26 1.88 -10.58
C LEU A 543 17.20 2.18 -11.77
N ALA A 544 16.78 3.03 -12.70
CA ALA A 544 17.62 3.43 -13.84
C ALA A 544 18.86 4.23 -13.38
N GLU A 545 18.71 5.12 -12.41
CA GLU A 545 19.82 5.87 -11.80
C GLU A 545 20.80 4.96 -11.07
N LEU A 546 20.30 4.05 -10.23
CA LEU A 546 21.12 3.06 -9.52
C LEU A 546 21.95 2.21 -10.50
N ARG A 547 21.35 1.72 -11.58
CA ARG A 547 22.05 0.92 -12.60
C ARG A 547 23.14 1.69 -13.36
N ARG A 548 23.13 3.02 -13.33
CA ARG A 548 24.22 3.85 -13.90
C ARG A 548 25.38 4.02 -12.92
N LEU A 549 25.11 3.86 -11.63
CA LEU A 549 26.08 4.08 -10.55
C LEU A 549 26.75 2.77 -10.08
N THR A 550 26.15 1.64 -10.36
CA THR A 550 26.63 0.28 -10.01
C THR A 550 27.17 -0.46 -11.22
#